data_be5d89ffdcea49a71f37770af285f34b
#
_entry.id   be5d89ffdcea49a71f37770af285f34b
#
_cell.length_a   1.000
_cell.length_b   1.000
_cell.length_c   1.000
_cell.angle_alpha   90.00
_cell.angle_beta   90.00
_cell.angle_gamma   90.00
#
_symmetry.space_group_name_H-M   'P 1'
#
loop_
_entity.id
_entity.type
_entity.pdbx_description
1 polymer ?
#
loop_
_entity_poly.entity_id
_entity_poly.type
_entity_poly.pdbx_seq_one_letter_code
_entity_poly.pdbx_strand_id
1 'polypeptide(L)'
;LSFSLSVKKDEPVALTGADKDGHTASCTSDPPEIAREKAFSAESGERILKKLGGTIFVPGDITVSCDEGLMVPVSKLNELRRAVCAEIEAQRAQFVPVQTHAVTLPDVPKHPVKRRTNDEPFLFARFETISQVPFSQMANIGLFALPLAEVSAHTDVLKPYQGRLLIELP
;
A
#
# COMPACT_ATOMS: atom_id res chain seq x y z
N LEU A 1 -0.50 11.37 -9.03
CA LEU A 1 0.59 11.63 -9.93
C LEU A 1 0.62 13.13 -10.25
N SER A 2 1.70 13.81 -9.90
CA SER A 2 1.92 15.22 -10.21
C SER A 2 2.66 15.36 -11.54
N PHE A 3 2.36 16.44 -12.29
CA PHE A 3 2.98 16.70 -13.59
C PHE A 3 3.59 18.10 -13.66
N SER A 4 4.71 18.21 -14.37
CA SER A 4 5.31 19.46 -14.78
C SER A 4 5.50 19.44 -16.30
N LEU A 5 4.78 20.34 -17.01
CA LEU A 5 4.85 20.49 -18.46
C LEU A 5 5.59 21.77 -18.80
N SER A 6 6.62 21.67 -19.65
CA SER A 6 7.35 22.80 -20.20
C SER A 6 7.16 22.88 -21.71
N VAL A 7 6.66 24.04 -22.17
CA VAL A 7 6.43 24.34 -23.59
C VAL A 7 7.11 25.67 -23.91
N LYS A 8 8.33 25.60 -24.42
CA LYS A 8 9.12 26.78 -24.75
C LYS A 8 9.45 26.84 -26.23
N LYS A 9 9.62 28.04 -26.72
CA LYS A 9 10.00 28.26 -28.12
C LYS A 9 11.35 27.61 -28.42
N ASP A 10 11.42 26.90 -29.55
CA ASP A 10 12.62 26.25 -30.07
C ASP A 10 13.23 25.16 -29.14
N GLU A 11 12.54 24.82 -28.03
CA GLU A 11 12.90 23.71 -27.15
C GLU A 11 11.93 22.53 -27.31
N PRO A 12 12.36 21.29 -27.12
CA PRO A 12 11.45 20.14 -27.06
C PRO A 12 10.39 20.32 -25.97
N VAL A 13 9.14 19.95 -26.28
CA VAL A 13 8.09 19.90 -25.24
C VAL A 13 8.45 18.82 -24.25
N ALA A 14 8.61 19.16 -22.98
CA ALA A 14 9.00 18.25 -21.92
C ALA A 14 7.87 18.06 -20.90
N LEU A 15 7.58 16.80 -20.60
CA LEU A 15 6.65 16.43 -19.53
C LEU A 15 7.38 15.57 -18.51
N THR A 16 7.37 16.00 -17.27
CA THR A 16 7.89 15.25 -16.12
C THR A 16 6.72 14.86 -15.22
N GLY A 17 6.69 13.62 -14.77
CA GLY A 17 5.75 13.11 -13.76
C GLY A 17 6.48 12.66 -12.51
N ALA A 18 5.83 12.78 -11.36
CA ALA A 18 6.32 12.29 -10.08
C ALA A 18 5.19 11.71 -9.25
N ASP A 19 5.40 10.57 -8.63
CA ASP A 19 4.46 10.00 -7.67
C ASP A 19 4.84 10.31 -6.22
N LYS A 20 3.99 9.90 -5.27
CA LYS A 20 4.24 10.10 -3.84
C LYS A 20 5.33 9.20 -3.27
N ASP A 21 5.67 8.14 -3.96
CA ASP A 21 6.66 7.15 -3.54
C ASP A 21 8.07 7.51 -4.05
N GLY A 22 8.21 8.63 -4.79
CA GLY A 22 9.46 9.16 -5.28
C GLY A 22 9.88 8.67 -6.67
N HIS A 23 9.01 7.90 -7.37
CA HIS A 23 9.28 7.53 -8.75
C HIS A 23 9.06 8.74 -9.66
N THR A 24 9.97 8.93 -10.61
CA THR A 24 9.91 10.05 -11.55
C THR A 24 10.19 9.57 -12.96
N ALA A 25 9.49 10.16 -13.93
CA ALA A 25 9.75 9.92 -15.34
C ALA A 25 9.64 11.22 -16.14
N SER A 26 10.43 11.34 -17.18
CA SER A 26 10.46 12.51 -18.04
C SER A 26 10.46 12.07 -19.50
N CYS A 27 9.56 12.64 -20.29
CA CYS A 27 9.49 12.39 -21.73
C CYS A 27 9.46 13.70 -22.48
N THR A 28 10.04 13.71 -23.68
CA THR A 28 10.08 14.85 -24.56
C THR A 28 9.48 14.54 -25.91
N SER A 29 8.96 15.56 -26.60
CA SER A 29 8.53 15.47 -27.98
C SER A 29 9.15 16.59 -28.81
N ASP A 30 8.81 16.65 -30.09
CA ASP A 30 9.28 17.71 -30.98
C ASP A 30 8.97 19.11 -30.41
N PRO A 31 9.75 20.13 -30.79
CA PRO A 31 9.48 21.52 -30.42
C PRO A 31 8.07 21.95 -30.83
N PRO A 32 7.45 22.89 -30.09
CA PRO A 32 6.12 23.40 -30.41
C PRO A 32 6.17 24.25 -31.70
N GLU A 33 5.06 24.27 -32.42
CA GLU A 33 4.88 25.13 -33.59
C GLU A 33 4.36 26.50 -33.18
N ILE A 34 4.55 27.49 -34.05
CA ILE A 34 3.91 28.82 -33.90
C ILE A 34 2.42 28.66 -34.18
N ALA A 35 1.59 29.10 -33.25
CA ALA A 35 0.15 29.03 -33.41
C ALA A 35 -0.33 29.94 -34.56
N ARG A 36 -1.12 29.39 -35.47
CA ARG A 36 -1.73 30.15 -36.58
C ARG A 36 -3.08 30.75 -36.21
N GLU A 37 -3.88 30.04 -35.42
CA GLU A 37 -5.22 30.42 -35.02
C GLU A 37 -5.40 30.44 -33.51
N LYS A 38 -5.14 29.30 -32.83
CA LYS A 38 -5.34 29.14 -31.41
C LYS A 38 -4.06 28.68 -30.72
N ALA A 39 -3.55 29.55 -29.85
CA ALA A 39 -2.40 29.23 -29.03
C ALA A 39 -2.74 28.19 -27.95
N PHE A 40 -1.76 27.39 -27.57
CA PHE A 40 -1.81 26.51 -26.44
C PHE A 40 -1.89 27.35 -25.15
N SER A 41 -2.74 26.96 -24.22
CA SER A 41 -2.85 27.61 -22.91
C SER A 41 -2.55 26.63 -21.78
N ALA A 42 -2.08 27.17 -20.66
CA ALA A 42 -1.82 26.38 -19.45
C ALA A 42 -3.06 25.58 -19.00
N GLU A 43 -4.23 26.19 -19.05
CA GLU A 43 -5.51 25.54 -18.72
C GLU A 43 -5.82 24.34 -19.64
N SER A 44 -5.49 24.46 -20.93
CA SER A 44 -5.65 23.37 -21.90
C SER A 44 -4.75 22.20 -21.58
N GLY A 45 -3.49 22.49 -21.22
CA GLY A 45 -2.52 21.50 -20.79
C GLY A 45 -2.97 20.76 -19.53
N GLU A 46 -3.35 21.51 -18.51
CA GLU A 46 -3.85 20.98 -17.25
C GLU A 46 -5.06 20.05 -17.45
N ARG A 47 -6.03 20.48 -18.26
CA ARG A 47 -7.22 19.68 -18.57
C ARG A 47 -6.89 18.36 -19.28
N ILE A 48 -5.87 18.35 -20.14
CA ILE A 48 -5.43 17.14 -20.84
C ILE A 48 -4.69 16.21 -19.88
N LEU A 49 -3.81 16.75 -19.04
CA LEU A 49 -3.01 15.98 -18.11
C LEU A 49 -3.84 15.37 -16.96
N LYS A 50 -4.93 16.01 -16.56
CA LYS A 50 -5.90 15.46 -15.58
C LYS A 50 -6.62 14.19 -16.05
N LYS A 51 -6.61 13.88 -17.35
CA LYS A 51 -7.31 12.72 -17.91
C LYS A 51 -6.49 11.44 -17.73
N LEU A 52 -6.44 10.89 -16.53
CA LEU A 52 -5.73 9.66 -16.19
C LEU A 52 -6.60 8.39 -16.23
N GLY A 53 -7.78 8.47 -16.85
CA GLY A 53 -8.66 7.30 -16.98
C GLY A 53 -7.97 6.12 -17.68
N GLY A 54 -8.16 4.92 -17.13
CA GLY A 54 -7.50 3.70 -17.60
C GLY A 54 -6.08 3.49 -17.06
N THR A 55 -5.62 4.33 -16.12
CA THR A 55 -4.37 4.16 -15.38
C THR A 55 -4.65 3.92 -13.89
N ILE A 56 -3.66 3.45 -13.15
CA ILE A 56 -3.72 3.28 -11.70
C ILE A 56 -3.57 4.61 -10.93
N PHE A 57 -3.33 5.70 -11.63
CA PHE A 57 -2.98 6.99 -11.03
C PHE A 57 -4.20 7.91 -10.87
N VAL A 58 -4.17 8.70 -9.80
CA VAL A 58 -5.07 9.82 -9.56
C VAL A 58 -4.30 11.12 -9.84
N PRO A 59 -4.91 12.12 -10.52
CA PRO A 59 -4.24 13.40 -10.79
C PRO A 59 -3.93 14.13 -9.49
N GLY A 60 -2.68 14.58 -9.35
CA GLY A 60 -2.18 15.46 -8.30
C GLY A 60 -1.99 16.88 -8.83
N ASP A 61 -0.95 17.55 -8.33
CA ASP A 61 -0.60 18.90 -8.75
C ASP A 61 -0.08 18.92 -10.18
N ILE A 62 -0.53 19.88 -10.98
CA ILE A 62 -0.11 20.05 -12.36
C ILE A 62 0.40 21.48 -12.56
N THR A 63 1.67 21.58 -12.92
CA THR A 63 2.31 22.84 -13.26
C THR A 63 2.57 22.90 -14.76
N VAL A 64 2.11 23.95 -15.39
CA VAL A 64 2.30 24.18 -16.84
C VAL A 64 3.02 25.49 -17.05
N SER A 65 4.24 25.44 -17.62
CA SER A 65 4.99 26.60 -18.07
C SER A 65 4.94 26.61 -19.59
N CYS A 66 4.37 27.65 -20.20
CA CYS A 66 4.30 27.78 -21.64
C CYS A 66 4.57 29.22 -22.08
N ASP A 67 5.31 29.37 -23.17
CA ASP A 67 5.50 30.63 -23.84
C ASP A 67 4.25 30.95 -24.68
N GLU A 68 4.00 32.25 -24.89
CA GLU A 68 2.85 32.72 -25.65
C GLU A 68 2.99 32.43 -27.16
N GLY A 69 1.87 32.24 -27.82
CA GLY A 69 1.82 32.10 -29.27
C GLY A 69 2.29 30.74 -29.80
N LEU A 70 2.50 29.74 -28.94
CA LEU A 70 2.88 28.40 -29.32
C LEU A 70 1.66 27.48 -29.46
N MET A 71 1.80 26.42 -30.23
CA MET A 71 0.82 25.36 -30.42
C MET A 71 1.46 24.00 -30.19
N VAL A 72 0.81 23.18 -29.39
CA VAL A 72 1.16 21.78 -29.18
C VAL A 72 -0.07 20.91 -29.53
N PRO A 73 0.04 19.96 -30.45
CA PRO A 73 -1.05 19.05 -30.76
C PRO A 73 -1.49 18.23 -29.55
N VAL A 74 -2.79 18.10 -29.36
CA VAL A 74 -3.38 17.33 -28.25
C VAL A 74 -2.93 15.86 -28.27
N SER A 75 -2.73 15.30 -29.47
CA SER A 75 -2.19 13.93 -29.64
C SER A 75 -0.80 13.77 -29.00
N LYS A 76 0.10 14.72 -29.22
CA LYS A 76 1.45 14.72 -28.65
C LYS A 76 1.44 14.79 -27.12
N LEU A 77 0.59 15.65 -26.54
CA LEU A 77 0.43 15.70 -25.08
C LEU A 77 -0.13 14.39 -24.50
N ASN A 78 -1.05 13.77 -25.21
CA ASN A 78 -1.57 12.47 -24.81
C ASN A 78 -0.53 11.36 -24.88
N GLU A 79 0.35 11.38 -25.92
CA GLU A 79 1.48 10.46 -26.05
C GLU A 79 2.46 10.64 -24.90
N LEU A 80 2.90 11.89 -24.62
CA LEU A 80 3.79 12.20 -23.50
C LEU A 80 3.21 11.74 -22.17
N ARG A 81 1.93 12.03 -21.91
CA ARG A 81 1.25 11.62 -20.68
C ARG A 81 1.27 10.09 -20.52
N ARG A 82 0.93 9.36 -21.60
CA ARG A 82 0.91 7.88 -21.57
C ARG A 82 2.32 7.32 -21.34
N ALA A 83 3.32 7.89 -21.99
CA ALA A 83 4.71 7.46 -21.84
C ALA A 83 5.21 7.66 -20.40
N VAL A 84 4.96 8.83 -19.81
CA VAL A 84 5.32 9.11 -18.41
C VAL A 84 4.58 8.17 -17.44
N CYS A 85 3.29 7.94 -17.63
CA CYS A 85 2.54 7.01 -16.79
C CYS A 85 3.07 5.58 -16.89
N ALA A 86 3.35 5.10 -18.11
CA ALA A 86 3.88 3.75 -18.31
C ALA A 86 5.26 3.56 -17.68
N GLU A 87 6.12 4.56 -17.77
CA GLU A 87 7.46 4.50 -17.18
C GLU A 87 7.39 4.46 -15.65
N ILE A 88 6.56 5.31 -15.01
CA ILE A 88 6.38 5.29 -13.55
C ILE A 88 5.73 3.95 -13.12
N GLU A 89 4.78 3.42 -13.87
CA GLU A 89 4.18 2.12 -13.58
C GLU A 89 5.22 0.99 -13.66
N ALA A 90 6.12 1.03 -14.66
CA ALA A 90 7.21 0.10 -14.77
C ALA A 90 8.21 0.20 -13.61
N GLN A 91 8.54 1.40 -13.15
CA GLN A 91 9.38 1.61 -11.97
C GLN A 91 8.73 1.06 -10.71
N ARG A 92 7.43 1.25 -10.51
CA ARG A 92 6.67 0.68 -9.39
C ARG A 92 6.60 -0.84 -9.43
N ALA A 93 6.59 -1.44 -10.61
CA ALA A 93 6.57 -2.88 -10.81
C ALA A 93 7.93 -3.54 -10.57
N GLN A 94 9.02 -2.76 -10.47
CA GLN A 94 10.34 -3.31 -10.18
C GLN A 94 10.37 -3.91 -8.78
N PHE A 95 10.69 -5.21 -8.72
CA PHE A 95 10.89 -5.90 -7.46
C PHE A 95 12.19 -5.40 -6.81
N VAL A 96 12.06 -4.67 -5.71
CA VAL A 96 13.20 -4.36 -4.85
C VAL A 96 13.37 -5.53 -3.88
N PRO A 97 14.44 -6.33 -3.99
CA PRO A 97 14.67 -7.41 -3.05
C PRO A 97 14.79 -6.82 -1.64
N VAL A 98 13.89 -7.24 -0.77
CA VAL A 98 13.98 -6.89 0.65
C VAL A 98 15.29 -7.47 1.18
N GLN A 99 16.18 -6.62 1.66
CA GLN A 99 17.39 -7.08 2.35
C GLN A 99 16.94 -7.80 3.63
N THR A 100 16.94 -9.12 3.58
CA THR A 100 16.72 -9.93 4.76
C THR A 100 17.98 -9.88 5.61
N HIS A 101 17.92 -9.14 6.71
CA HIS A 101 18.93 -9.28 7.74
C HIS A 101 18.70 -10.62 8.46
N ALA A 102 19.75 -11.39 8.62
CA ALA A 102 19.69 -12.59 9.44
C ALA A 102 19.32 -12.16 10.89
N VAL A 103 18.06 -12.36 11.25
CA VAL A 103 17.64 -12.16 12.63
C VAL A 103 18.10 -13.38 13.39
N THR A 104 19.10 -13.21 14.26
CA THR A 104 19.43 -14.20 15.26
C THR A 104 18.26 -14.25 16.23
N LEU A 105 17.38 -15.24 16.07
CA LEU A 105 16.30 -15.45 17.03
C LEU A 105 16.93 -15.71 18.39
N PRO A 106 16.45 -15.07 19.47
CA PRO A 106 16.90 -15.41 20.80
C PRO A 106 16.63 -16.91 21.04
N ASP A 107 17.58 -17.56 21.72
CA ASP A 107 17.45 -18.98 22.04
C ASP A 107 16.16 -19.15 22.86
N VAL A 108 15.12 -19.62 22.20
CA VAL A 108 13.85 -19.89 22.88
C VAL A 108 14.12 -21.12 23.78
N PRO A 109 14.01 -20.95 25.10
CA PRO A 109 14.21 -22.11 25.99
C PRO A 109 13.30 -23.24 25.52
N LYS A 110 13.87 -24.32 25.09
CA LYS A 110 13.11 -25.52 24.73
C LYS A 110 12.49 -26.05 26.03
N HIS A 111 11.34 -25.49 26.37
CA HIS A 111 10.54 -26.13 27.41
C HIS A 111 10.29 -27.55 26.94
N PRO A 112 10.69 -28.55 27.74
CA PRO A 112 10.38 -29.93 27.38
C PRO A 112 8.87 -30.01 27.28
N VAL A 113 8.38 -30.12 26.04
CA VAL A 113 6.98 -30.44 25.81
C VAL A 113 6.80 -31.80 26.44
N LYS A 114 6.29 -31.85 27.67
CA LYS A 114 5.83 -33.09 28.26
C LYS A 114 4.74 -33.60 27.32
N ARG A 115 5.13 -34.51 26.41
CA ARG A 115 4.15 -35.30 25.66
C ARG A 115 3.30 -35.96 26.71
N ARG A 116 2.03 -35.60 26.79
CA ARG A 116 1.07 -36.36 27.57
C ARG A 116 1.06 -37.76 26.98
N THR A 117 1.49 -38.71 27.75
CA THR A 117 1.52 -40.15 27.39
C THR A 117 0.20 -40.83 27.69
N ASN A 118 -0.83 -40.06 28.07
CA ASN A 118 -2.13 -40.64 28.40
C ASN A 118 -3.05 -40.50 27.19
N ASP A 119 -3.56 -41.64 26.73
CA ASP A 119 -4.60 -41.76 25.69
C ASP A 119 -5.98 -41.25 26.16
N GLU A 120 -6.03 -40.41 27.21
CA GLU A 120 -7.29 -39.82 27.67
C GLU A 120 -7.74 -38.74 26.70
N PRO A 121 -9.01 -38.72 26.33
CA PRO A 121 -9.57 -37.73 25.42
C PRO A 121 -9.36 -36.32 25.97
N PHE A 122 -8.77 -35.48 25.14
CA PHE A 122 -8.47 -34.08 25.46
C PHE A 122 -9.53 -33.17 24.88
N LEU A 123 -10.28 -32.49 25.74
CA LEU A 123 -11.27 -31.52 25.30
C LEU A 123 -10.66 -30.13 25.16
N PHE A 124 -10.69 -29.60 23.95
CA PHE A 124 -10.43 -28.20 23.65
C PHE A 124 -11.75 -27.46 23.44
N ALA A 125 -11.95 -26.32 24.09
CA ALA A 125 -13.13 -25.49 23.93
C ALA A 125 -12.75 -24.06 23.55
N ARG A 126 -13.48 -23.46 22.60
CA ARG A 126 -13.38 -22.05 22.25
C ARG A 126 -14.63 -21.34 22.70
N PHE A 127 -14.45 -20.21 23.39
CA PHE A 127 -15.55 -19.36 23.87
C PHE A 127 -15.39 -17.97 23.29
N GLU A 128 -16.47 -17.31 22.97
CA GLU A 128 -16.46 -15.94 22.45
C GLU A 128 -16.44 -14.89 23.57
N THR A 129 -17.03 -15.23 24.72
CA THR A 129 -17.08 -14.35 25.88
C THR A 129 -16.80 -15.13 27.18
N ILE A 130 -16.34 -14.43 28.21
CA ILE A 130 -16.05 -15.02 29.51
C ILE A 130 -17.29 -15.64 30.16
N SER A 131 -18.48 -15.10 29.91
CA SER A 131 -19.74 -15.60 30.46
C SER A 131 -20.10 -17.00 29.98
N GLN A 132 -19.54 -17.44 28.85
CA GLN A 132 -19.75 -18.78 28.31
C GLN A 132 -18.84 -19.82 28.97
N VAL A 133 -17.81 -19.39 29.70
CA VAL A 133 -16.86 -20.32 30.33
C VAL A 133 -17.50 -21.02 31.55
N PRO A 134 -17.66 -22.35 31.52
CA PRO A 134 -18.27 -23.08 32.62
C PRO A 134 -17.25 -23.34 33.75
N PHE A 135 -16.89 -22.28 34.49
CA PHE A 135 -15.83 -22.35 35.52
C PHE A 135 -16.03 -23.48 36.55
N SER A 136 -17.26 -23.86 36.82
CA SER A 136 -17.56 -24.99 37.70
C SER A 136 -17.25 -26.37 37.11
N GLN A 137 -17.09 -26.46 35.78
CA GLN A 137 -16.89 -27.71 35.05
C GLN A 137 -15.53 -27.76 34.34
N MET A 138 -14.62 -26.84 34.67
CA MET A 138 -13.29 -26.74 34.00
C MET A 138 -12.41 -27.97 34.18
N ALA A 139 -12.72 -28.85 35.11
CA ALA A 139 -11.95 -30.11 35.29
C ALA A 139 -11.93 -30.97 34.02
N ASN A 140 -13.03 -30.91 33.24
CA ASN A 140 -13.19 -31.71 32.02
C ASN A 140 -12.60 -31.05 30.77
N ILE A 141 -12.19 -29.77 30.85
CA ILE A 141 -11.64 -29.02 29.74
C ILE A 141 -10.13 -28.96 29.89
N GLY A 142 -9.40 -29.52 28.94
CA GLY A 142 -7.94 -29.55 28.97
C GLY A 142 -7.32 -28.21 28.59
N LEU A 143 -7.79 -27.58 27.49
CA LEU A 143 -7.43 -26.23 27.04
C LEU A 143 -8.69 -25.49 26.63
N PHE A 144 -8.66 -24.18 26.76
CA PHE A 144 -9.71 -23.33 26.21
C PHE A 144 -9.14 -22.02 25.64
N ALA A 145 -9.85 -21.47 24.67
CA ALA A 145 -9.47 -20.22 24.02
C ALA A 145 -10.50 -19.13 24.28
N LEU A 146 -10.02 -17.90 24.45
CA LEU A 146 -10.80 -16.67 24.54
C LEU A 146 -10.16 -15.57 23.67
N PRO A 147 -10.94 -14.65 23.10
CA PRO A 147 -10.43 -13.47 22.44
C PRO A 147 -9.58 -12.60 23.37
N LEU A 148 -8.55 -11.95 22.84
CA LEU A 148 -7.65 -11.05 23.60
C LEU A 148 -8.44 -9.98 24.40
N ALA A 149 -9.49 -9.42 23.82
CA ALA A 149 -10.32 -8.41 24.48
C ALA A 149 -10.96 -8.94 25.80
N GLU A 150 -11.50 -10.16 25.77
CA GLU A 150 -12.09 -10.82 26.95
C GLU A 150 -11.02 -11.14 28.00
N VAL A 151 -9.85 -11.62 27.55
CA VAL A 151 -8.74 -11.93 28.47
C VAL A 151 -8.23 -10.66 29.14
N SER A 152 -8.10 -9.56 28.41
CA SER A 152 -7.63 -8.29 28.93
C SER A 152 -8.60 -7.67 29.95
N ALA A 153 -9.90 -7.83 29.69
CA ALA A 153 -10.96 -7.30 30.58
C ALA A 153 -11.13 -8.11 31.89
N HIS A 154 -10.72 -9.40 31.88
CA HIS A 154 -11.03 -10.33 32.98
C HIS A 154 -9.80 -11.09 33.51
N THR A 155 -8.65 -10.42 33.52
CA THR A 155 -7.35 -11.00 33.87
C THR A 155 -7.35 -11.68 35.25
N ASP A 156 -7.98 -11.07 36.24
CA ASP A 156 -8.00 -11.60 37.63
C ASP A 156 -8.73 -12.93 37.70
N VAL A 157 -9.87 -13.07 37.03
CA VAL A 157 -10.66 -14.30 37.00
C VAL A 157 -9.94 -15.42 36.25
N LEU A 158 -9.16 -15.07 35.22
CA LEU A 158 -8.46 -16.01 34.36
C LEU A 158 -7.10 -16.43 34.88
N LYS A 159 -6.52 -15.70 35.84
CA LYS A 159 -5.20 -15.97 36.41
C LYS A 159 -5.00 -17.43 36.87
N PRO A 160 -5.97 -18.11 37.51
CA PRO A 160 -5.81 -19.52 37.92
C PRO A 160 -5.68 -20.48 36.73
N TYR A 161 -6.08 -20.06 35.54
CA TYR A 161 -6.16 -20.89 34.34
C TYR A 161 -5.05 -20.65 33.31
N GLN A 162 -4.03 -19.85 33.63
CA GLN A 162 -2.97 -19.45 32.70
C GLN A 162 -2.31 -20.62 31.95
N GLY A 163 -2.14 -21.77 32.61
CA GLY A 163 -1.55 -22.97 31.97
C GLY A 163 -2.47 -23.70 31.00
N ARG A 164 -3.75 -23.30 30.89
CA ARG A 164 -4.78 -23.92 30.04
C ARG A 164 -5.50 -22.94 29.15
N LEU A 165 -5.20 -21.64 29.27
CA LEU A 165 -5.80 -20.57 28.48
C LEU A 165 -4.96 -20.30 27.24
N LEU A 166 -5.59 -20.28 26.08
CA LEU A 166 -5.07 -19.79 24.82
C LEU A 166 -5.71 -18.44 24.50
N ILE A 167 -4.91 -17.52 23.99
CA ILE A 167 -5.38 -16.18 23.61
C ILE A 167 -5.55 -16.14 22.11
N GLU A 168 -6.76 -15.84 21.67
CA GLU A 168 -7.03 -15.63 20.25
C GLU A 168 -6.78 -14.17 19.90
N LEU A 169 -5.88 -13.96 18.94
CA LEU A 169 -5.58 -12.63 18.41
C LEU A 169 -6.58 -12.28 17.30
N PRO A 170 -6.91 -10.99 17.12
CA PRO A 170 -7.82 -10.51 16.08
C PRO A 170 -7.25 -10.71 14.67
#